data_5542a00a6c0202633dfedc66cf1638fa
#
_entry.id   5542a00a6c0202633dfedc66cf1638fa
#
_cell.length_a   1.000
_cell.length_b   1.000
_cell.length_c   1.000
_cell.angle_alpha   90.00
_cell.angle_beta   90.00
_cell.angle_gamma   90.00
#
_symmetry.space_group_name_H-M   'P 1'
#
loop_
_entity.id
_entity.type
_entity.pdbx_description
1 polymer ?
#
loop_
_entity_poly.entity_id
_entity_poly.type
_entity_poly.pdbx_seq_one_letter_code
_entity_poly.pdbx_strand_id
1 'polypeptide(L)'
;MLVSCSSCGGRHERGQGCAAKFRPKRGPIEANYVRAFRNSKAWQNKRAEIRARDKQLCRACLANGRYVFERLSVHHIRPIAKAWPYRLDNDNLITLCPICHKMAEDGKIEASFLAEIAKNAGAF
;
A
#
# COMPACT_ATOMS: atom_id res chain seq x y z
N MET A 1 13.27 -10.98 -39.01
CA MET A 1 12.31 -9.90 -39.18
C MET A 1 11.78 -9.44 -37.85
N LEU A 2 11.95 -8.17 -37.54
CA LEU A 2 11.48 -7.63 -36.27
C LEU A 2 9.97 -7.42 -36.30
N VAL A 3 9.29 -7.79 -35.24
CA VAL A 3 7.85 -7.59 -35.08
C VAL A 3 7.57 -6.78 -33.82
N SER A 4 6.49 -5.99 -33.84
CA SER A 4 6.07 -5.23 -32.68
C SER A 4 5.62 -6.17 -31.57
N CYS A 5 5.99 -5.87 -30.33
CA CYS A 5 5.62 -6.66 -29.17
C CYS A 5 4.63 -5.89 -28.30
N SER A 6 3.43 -6.43 -28.12
CA SER A 6 2.42 -5.82 -27.27
C SER A 6 2.77 -5.92 -25.78
N SER A 7 3.66 -6.85 -25.41
CA SER A 7 4.04 -7.07 -24.01
C SER A 7 5.04 -6.04 -23.48
N CYS A 8 5.94 -5.55 -24.33
CA CYS A 8 6.98 -4.60 -23.90
C CYS A 8 7.01 -3.30 -24.69
N GLY A 9 6.21 -3.19 -25.75
CA GLY A 9 6.20 -2.02 -26.62
C GLY A 9 7.40 -1.90 -27.57
N GLY A 10 8.36 -2.82 -27.48
CA GLY A 10 9.53 -2.86 -28.36
C GLY A 10 9.35 -3.77 -29.55
N ARG A 11 10.44 -4.07 -30.24
CA ARG A 11 10.48 -4.98 -31.38
C ARG A 11 11.42 -6.13 -31.11
N HIS A 12 11.04 -7.31 -31.54
CA HIS A 12 11.85 -8.53 -31.41
C HIS A 12 11.89 -9.27 -32.74
N GLU A 13 12.92 -10.10 -32.90
CA GLU A 13 12.92 -11.07 -33.98
C GLU A 13 11.74 -12.04 -33.80
N ARG A 14 11.12 -12.40 -34.91
CA ARG A 14 10.03 -13.35 -34.89
C ARG A 14 10.54 -14.69 -34.36
N GLY A 15 9.85 -15.23 -33.35
CA GLY A 15 10.25 -16.50 -32.72
C GLY A 15 11.13 -16.33 -31.50
N GLN A 16 11.65 -15.13 -31.25
CA GLN A 16 12.38 -14.87 -29.99
C GLN A 16 11.41 -14.61 -28.86
N GLY A 17 11.76 -15.07 -27.67
CA GLY A 17 11.01 -14.77 -26.47
C GLY A 17 11.13 -13.27 -26.12
N CYS A 18 10.03 -12.67 -25.70
CA CYS A 18 10.05 -11.29 -25.23
C CYS A 18 10.54 -11.24 -23.79
N ALA A 19 11.56 -10.41 -23.53
CA ALA A 19 12.10 -10.23 -22.18
C ALA A 19 11.02 -9.82 -21.16
N ALA A 20 10.00 -9.08 -21.60
CA ALA A 20 8.91 -8.67 -20.73
C ALA A 20 8.06 -9.85 -20.25
N LYS A 21 8.00 -10.96 -21.00
CA LYS A 21 7.28 -12.18 -20.57
C LYS A 21 8.01 -12.91 -19.45
N PHE A 22 9.31 -12.69 -19.33
CA PHE A 22 10.15 -13.32 -18.33
C PHE A 22 10.57 -12.35 -17.24
N ARG A 23 9.84 -11.25 -17.07
CA ARG A 23 10.12 -10.32 -15.96
C ARG A 23 10.04 -11.08 -14.67
N PRO A 24 11.06 -10.99 -13.81
CA PRO A 24 10.94 -11.50 -12.46
C PRO A 24 9.75 -10.78 -11.81
N LYS A 25 8.90 -11.51 -11.14
CA LYS A 25 7.77 -10.92 -10.44
C LYS A 25 8.29 -9.91 -9.43
N ARG A 26 7.69 -8.74 -9.41
CA ARG A 26 8.08 -7.69 -8.46
C ARG A 26 7.74 -8.15 -7.05
N GLY A 27 8.75 -8.37 -6.24
CA GLY A 27 8.59 -8.76 -4.85
C GLY A 27 7.98 -10.14 -4.66
N PRO A 28 7.70 -10.54 -3.43
CA PRO A 28 7.07 -11.82 -3.13
C PRO A 28 5.65 -11.87 -3.70
N ILE A 29 5.23 -13.05 -4.15
CA ILE A 29 3.87 -13.27 -4.62
C ILE A 29 2.93 -13.08 -3.43
N GLU A 30 2.00 -12.15 -3.57
CA GLU A 30 0.99 -11.95 -2.56
C GLU A 30 0.09 -13.19 -2.50
N ALA A 31 -0.14 -13.70 -1.29
CA ALA A 31 -1.00 -14.84 -1.09
C ALA A 31 -2.43 -14.54 -1.57
N ASN A 32 -3.11 -15.57 -2.13
CA ASN A 32 -4.43 -15.39 -2.69
C ASN A 32 -5.44 -14.83 -1.69
N TYR A 33 -5.37 -15.23 -0.41
CA TYR A 33 -6.30 -14.73 0.61
C TYR A 33 -6.08 -13.24 0.90
N VAL A 34 -4.83 -12.77 0.83
CA VAL A 34 -4.51 -11.33 1.02
C VAL A 34 -5.05 -10.52 -0.14
N ARG A 35 -4.88 -11.02 -1.37
CA ARG A 35 -5.41 -10.35 -2.56
C ARG A 35 -6.94 -10.29 -2.52
N ALA A 36 -7.58 -11.40 -2.16
CA ALA A 36 -9.04 -11.45 -2.02
C ALA A 36 -9.52 -10.46 -0.97
N PHE A 37 -8.82 -10.35 0.15
CA PHE A 37 -9.14 -9.38 1.19
C PHE A 37 -9.07 -7.94 0.66
N ARG A 38 -8.00 -7.59 -0.06
CA ARG A 38 -7.84 -6.24 -0.61
C ARG A 38 -8.92 -5.88 -1.62
N ASN A 39 -9.50 -6.87 -2.30
CA ASN A 39 -10.60 -6.67 -3.23
C ASN A 39 -11.96 -6.76 -2.56
N SER A 40 -12.03 -7.07 -1.27
CA SER A 40 -13.29 -7.24 -0.56
C SER A 40 -13.97 -5.90 -0.28
N LYS A 41 -15.30 -5.95 -0.18
CA LYS A 41 -16.09 -4.79 0.18
C LYS A 41 -15.79 -4.36 1.62
N ALA A 42 -15.54 -5.32 2.51
CA ALA A 42 -15.17 -5.04 3.89
C ALA A 42 -13.92 -4.15 3.97
N TRP A 43 -12.90 -4.46 3.16
CA TRP A 43 -11.68 -3.64 3.12
C TRP A 43 -11.94 -2.27 2.50
N GLN A 44 -12.70 -2.20 1.39
CA GLN A 44 -13.01 -0.92 0.75
C GLN A 44 -13.75 0.01 1.71
N ASN A 45 -14.71 -0.51 2.46
CA ASN A 45 -15.45 0.26 3.45
C ASN A 45 -14.55 0.71 4.61
N LYS A 46 -13.72 -0.20 5.13
CA LYS A 46 -12.79 0.12 6.21
C LYS A 46 -11.77 1.17 5.77
N ARG A 47 -11.26 1.06 4.56
CA ARG A 47 -10.30 2.03 4.02
C ARG A 47 -10.90 3.43 3.95
N ALA A 48 -12.14 3.54 3.49
CA ALA A 48 -12.83 4.82 3.45
C ALA A 48 -13.06 5.39 4.86
N GLU A 49 -13.42 4.54 5.81
CA GLU A 49 -13.62 4.91 7.21
C GLU A 49 -12.34 5.46 7.83
N ILE A 50 -11.21 4.78 7.61
CA ILE A 50 -9.91 5.21 8.15
C ILE A 50 -9.48 6.54 7.54
N ARG A 51 -9.65 6.72 6.24
CA ARG A 51 -9.31 7.98 5.59
C ARG A 51 -10.14 9.14 6.13
N ALA A 52 -11.42 8.91 6.41
CA ALA A 52 -12.28 9.91 7.04
C ALA A 52 -11.83 10.20 8.48
N ARG A 53 -11.50 9.17 9.26
CA ARG A 53 -10.95 9.33 10.61
C ARG A 53 -9.70 10.21 10.60
N ASP A 54 -8.84 10.01 9.61
CA ASP A 54 -7.57 10.72 9.48
C ASP A 54 -7.71 12.07 8.75
N LYS A 55 -8.96 12.53 8.54
CA LYS A 55 -9.27 13.83 7.91
C LYS A 55 -8.73 13.97 6.50
N GLN A 56 -8.61 12.85 5.77
CA GLN A 56 -8.06 12.82 4.41
C GLN A 56 -6.65 13.41 4.33
N LEU A 57 -5.84 13.19 5.37
CA LEU A 57 -4.47 13.69 5.46
C LEU A 57 -3.50 12.55 5.76
N CYS A 58 -2.26 12.69 5.27
CA CYS A 58 -1.17 11.81 5.68
C CYS A 58 -0.86 12.09 7.15
N ARG A 59 -1.06 11.11 8.02
CA ARG A 59 -0.90 11.29 9.46
C ARG A 59 0.56 11.50 9.87
N ALA A 60 1.51 10.85 9.18
CA ALA A 60 2.92 11.03 9.46
C ALA A 60 3.38 12.45 9.09
N CYS A 61 2.94 12.96 7.94
CA CYS A 61 3.23 14.35 7.55
C CYS A 61 2.60 15.34 8.53
N LEU A 62 1.36 15.07 8.95
CA LEU A 62 0.67 15.94 9.91
C LEU A 62 1.42 16.01 11.24
N ALA A 63 1.98 14.89 11.70
CA ALA A 63 2.78 14.86 12.92
C ALA A 63 4.03 15.75 12.81
N ASN A 64 4.50 16.00 11.59
CA ASN A 64 5.63 16.88 11.30
C ASN A 64 5.19 18.28 10.88
N GLY A 65 3.92 18.62 11.05
CA GLY A 65 3.37 19.94 10.74
C GLY A 65 3.10 20.19 9.26
N ARG A 66 3.01 19.14 8.44
CA ARG A 66 2.74 19.26 7.01
C ARG A 66 1.37 18.70 6.66
N TYR A 67 0.66 19.37 5.77
CA TYR A 67 -0.66 18.97 5.31
C TYR A 67 -0.55 18.36 3.92
N VAL A 68 -0.55 17.03 3.84
CA VAL A 68 -0.49 16.28 2.58
C VAL A 68 -1.79 15.50 2.43
N PHE A 69 -2.52 15.76 1.35
CA PHE A 69 -3.86 15.20 1.12
C PHE A 69 -4.02 14.53 -0.25
N GLU A 70 -2.94 14.39 -1.03
CA GLU A 70 -3.00 13.77 -2.35
C GLU A 70 -2.43 12.36 -2.33
N ARG A 71 -3.01 11.48 -3.16
CA ARG A 71 -2.55 10.09 -3.38
C ARG A 71 -2.44 9.29 -2.09
N LEU A 72 -3.37 9.52 -1.19
CA LEU A 72 -3.35 8.84 0.10
C LEU A 72 -3.72 7.37 -0.04
N SER A 73 -3.10 6.55 0.79
CA SER A 73 -3.42 5.14 0.94
C SER A 73 -3.48 4.77 2.41
N VAL A 74 -4.19 3.70 2.74
CA VAL A 74 -4.27 3.19 4.10
C VAL A 74 -3.26 2.06 4.26
N HIS A 75 -2.34 2.24 5.20
CA HIS A 75 -1.25 1.33 5.48
C HIS A 75 -1.59 0.43 6.67
N HIS A 76 -1.27 -0.85 6.56
CA HIS A 76 -1.32 -1.78 7.68
C HIS A 76 0.00 -1.67 8.46
N ILE A 77 -0.08 -1.18 9.70
CA ILE A 77 1.11 -0.99 10.54
C ILE A 77 1.78 -2.33 10.79
N ARG A 78 0.98 -3.35 11.14
CA ARG A 78 1.43 -4.73 11.16
C ARG A 78 1.04 -5.35 9.82
N PRO A 79 1.99 -5.93 9.06
CA PRO A 79 1.69 -6.50 7.74
C PRO A 79 0.53 -7.51 7.78
N ILE A 80 -0.33 -7.47 6.79
CA ILE A 80 -1.52 -8.32 6.72
C ILE A 80 -1.19 -9.79 6.93
N ALA A 81 -0.17 -10.30 6.22
CA ALA A 81 0.20 -11.70 6.26
C ALA A 81 0.73 -12.15 7.64
N LYS A 82 1.30 -11.22 8.40
CA LYS A 82 1.87 -11.52 9.72
C LYS A 82 0.87 -11.31 10.86
N ALA A 83 -0.15 -10.50 10.63
CA ALA A 83 -1.11 -10.11 11.68
C ALA A 83 -2.53 -10.13 11.11
N TRP A 84 -2.92 -11.25 10.51
CA TRP A 84 -4.20 -11.43 9.85
C TRP A 84 -5.41 -11.05 10.74
N PRO A 85 -5.46 -11.40 12.04
CA PRO A 85 -6.59 -11.01 12.89
C PRO A 85 -6.78 -9.49 13.04
N TYR A 86 -5.72 -8.71 12.80
CA TYR A 86 -5.76 -7.25 12.96
C TYR A 86 -5.96 -6.50 11.64
N ARG A 87 -6.33 -7.20 10.56
CA ARG A 87 -6.43 -6.60 9.23
C ARG A 87 -7.50 -5.51 9.10
N LEU A 88 -8.51 -5.53 9.96
CA LEU A 88 -9.57 -4.53 10.01
C LEU A 88 -9.58 -3.73 11.33
N ASP A 89 -8.54 -3.87 12.12
CA ASP A 89 -8.41 -3.17 13.40
C ASP A 89 -8.04 -1.70 13.14
N ASN A 90 -8.83 -0.77 13.66
CA ASN A 90 -8.61 0.66 13.49
C ASN A 90 -7.22 1.09 14.00
N ASP A 91 -6.74 0.49 15.08
CA ASP A 91 -5.43 0.83 15.66
C ASP A 91 -4.26 0.31 14.82
N ASN A 92 -4.53 -0.58 13.87
CA ASN A 92 -3.52 -1.14 12.97
C ASN A 92 -3.50 -0.46 11.60
N LEU A 93 -4.35 0.54 11.40
CA LEU A 93 -4.53 1.19 10.10
C LEU A 93 -4.25 2.69 10.22
N ILE A 94 -3.55 3.23 9.24
CA ILE A 94 -3.19 4.65 9.21
C ILE A 94 -3.12 5.14 7.76
N THR A 95 -3.58 6.36 7.52
CA THR A 95 -3.51 6.99 6.20
C THR A 95 -2.15 7.64 5.99
N LEU A 96 -1.49 7.30 4.90
CA LEU A 96 -0.15 7.81 4.55
C LEU A 96 -0.08 8.24 3.09
N CYS A 97 0.76 9.24 2.80
CA CYS A 97 1.10 9.60 1.44
C CYS A 97 2.09 8.57 0.86
N PRO A 98 2.32 8.57 -0.48
CA PRO A 98 3.22 7.58 -1.08
C PRO A 98 4.62 7.55 -0.49
N ILE A 99 5.17 8.73 -0.16
CA ILE A 99 6.52 8.83 0.41
C ILE A 99 6.57 8.21 1.80
N CYS A 100 5.63 8.58 2.68
CA CYS A 100 5.57 8.05 4.04
C CYS A 100 5.23 6.55 4.04
N HIS A 101 4.37 6.10 3.12
CA HIS A 101 4.03 4.69 2.99
C HIS A 101 5.27 3.86 2.67
N LYS A 102 6.08 4.33 1.69
CA LYS A 102 7.32 3.65 1.35
C LYS A 102 8.32 3.67 2.51
N MET A 103 8.46 4.80 3.19
CA MET A 103 9.33 4.90 4.36
C MET A 103 8.90 3.96 5.47
N ALA A 104 7.60 3.79 5.68
CA ALA A 104 7.08 2.85 6.67
C ALA A 104 7.40 1.40 6.27
N GLU A 105 7.24 1.05 5.00
CA GLU A 105 7.56 -0.28 4.50
C GLU A 105 9.04 -0.59 4.59
N ASP A 106 9.90 0.41 4.36
CA ASP A 106 11.35 0.27 4.44
C ASP A 106 11.89 0.31 5.88
N GLY A 107 11.01 0.46 6.87
CA GLY A 107 11.42 0.53 8.28
C GLY A 107 12.01 1.87 8.71
N LYS A 108 11.94 2.91 7.86
CA LYS A 108 12.45 4.24 8.18
C LYS A 108 11.53 5.02 9.11
N ILE A 109 10.25 4.63 9.16
CA ILE A 109 9.29 5.13 10.15
C ILE A 109 8.94 3.95 11.03
N GLU A 110 9.14 4.10 12.35
CA GLU A 110 8.89 3.02 13.28
C GLU A 110 7.40 2.68 13.39
N ALA A 111 7.10 1.38 13.44
CA ALA A 111 5.73 0.91 13.58
C ALA A 111 5.09 1.38 14.89
N SER A 112 5.87 1.47 15.97
CA SER A 112 5.38 1.98 17.25
C SER A 112 4.91 3.43 17.17
N PHE A 113 5.63 4.26 16.41
CA PHE A 113 5.26 5.66 16.18
C PHE A 113 3.93 5.75 15.42
N LEU A 114 3.77 4.95 14.37
CA LEU A 114 2.54 4.91 13.59
C LEU A 114 1.36 4.38 14.42
N ALA A 115 1.59 3.36 15.23
CA ALA A 115 0.56 2.80 16.10
C ALA A 115 0.06 3.82 17.12
N GLU A 116 0.96 4.61 17.68
CA GLU A 116 0.59 5.66 18.62
C GLU A 116 -0.25 6.75 17.95
N ILE A 117 0.15 7.20 16.76
CA ILE A 117 -0.63 8.17 16.00
C ILE A 117 -2.02 7.61 15.68
N ALA A 118 -2.11 6.35 15.26
CA ALA A 118 -3.38 5.72 14.92
C ALA A 118 -4.33 5.65 16.11
N LYS A 119 -3.82 5.32 17.30
CA LYS A 119 -4.61 5.29 18.53
C LYS A 119 -5.18 6.65 18.90
N ASN A 120 -4.42 7.71 18.63
CA ASN A 120 -4.79 9.08 18.99
C ASN A 120 -5.54 9.81 17.87
N ALA A 121 -5.82 9.13 16.76
CA ALA A 121 -6.42 9.75 15.58
C ALA A 121 -7.81 10.35 15.84
N GLY A 122 -8.58 9.79 16.77
CA GLY A 122 -9.88 10.32 17.14
C GLY A 122 -9.87 11.50 18.10
N ALA A 123 -8.70 11.97 18.53
CA ALA A 123 -8.55 13.02 19.53
C ALA A 123 -8.48 14.44 18.96
N PHE A 124 -8.75 14.61 17.68
CA PHE A 124 -8.76 15.93 17.02
C PHE A 124 -10.07 16.64 17.24
#